data_b0c1ee3e939a859600204b09d5dda730
#
_entry.id   b0c1ee3e939a859600204b09d5dda730
#
_cell.length_a   1.000
_cell.length_b   1.000
_cell.length_c   1.000
_cell.angle_alpha   90.00
_cell.angle_beta   90.00
_cell.angle_gamma   90.00
#
_symmetry.space_group_name_H-M   'P 1'
#
loop_
_entity.id
_entity.type
_entity.pdbx_description
1 polymer ?
#
loop_
_entity_poly.entity_id
_entity_poly.type
_entity_poly.pdbx_seq_one_letter_code
_entity_poly.pdbx_strand_id
1 'polypeptide(L)'
;MYLPRDWEPGDAYPLIIEYPGNIFFTPSCYSTGLPDQCAIGYGMTKGTGAIWVSLPFIDRAAGTIAENGWGNPADTADYAVDVVEQMGDSFGGDRRNVVLTGFSRGAIACGFIGLRNDRIASLWQAFHLCQHFDGDGWRGATMESAIGRAGRFRGVSVFHTDNSEEKVRPVTEAMNVPTTFVQSGLGAHSTAMFLDDRDSTKALRRWFIDVTGGDDQ
;
A
#
# COMPACT_ATOMS: atom_id res chain seq x y z
N MET A 1 -11.06 7.00 -5.45
CA MET A 1 -10.04 7.39 -6.45
C MET A 1 -9.85 8.89 -6.40
N TYR A 2 -8.61 9.32 -6.54
CA TYR A 2 -8.20 10.73 -6.61
C TYR A 2 -7.32 10.91 -7.84
N LEU A 3 -7.72 11.77 -8.75
CA LEU A 3 -6.88 12.24 -9.84
C LEU A 3 -5.99 13.37 -9.32
N PRO A 4 -4.72 13.45 -9.72
CA PRO A 4 -3.86 14.55 -9.30
C PRO A 4 -4.37 15.88 -9.86
N ARG A 5 -4.04 17.00 -9.18
CA ARG A 5 -4.48 18.34 -9.60
C ARG A 5 -3.92 18.76 -10.96
N ASP A 6 -2.82 18.17 -11.35
CA ASP A 6 -2.13 18.33 -12.63
C ASP A 6 -2.49 17.23 -13.64
N TRP A 7 -3.60 16.53 -13.43
CA TRP A 7 -4.07 15.51 -14.37
C TRP A 7 -4.56 16.13 -15.70
N GLU A 8 -4.00 15.61 -16.79
CA GLU A 8 -4.40 15.99 -18.16
C GLU A 8 -4.76 14.73 -18.96
N PRO A 9 -5.81 14.78 -19.79
CA PRO A 9 -6.16 13.65 -20.64
C PRO A 9 -5.06 13.30 -21.65
N GLY A 10 -4.62 12.05 -21.65
CA GLY A 10 -3.59 11.55 -22.56
C GLY A 10 -2.20 11.45 -21.94
N ASP A 11 -1.98 12.03 -20.76
CA ASP A 11 -0.75 11.87 -20.03
C ASP A 11 -0.74 10.56 -19.22
N ALA A 12 0.46 10.06 -18.93
CA ALA A 12 0.66 8.84 -18.14
C ALA A 12 1.08 9.20 -16.70
N TYR A 13 0.42 8.56 -15.72
CA TYR A 13 0.65 8.82 -14.31
C TYR A 13 0.98 7.53 -13.55
N PRO A 14 1.97 7.52 -12.66
CA PRO A 14 2.13 6.45 -11.68
C PRO A 14 0.83 6.18 -10.92
N LEU A 15 0.63 4.94 -10.51
CA LEU A 15 -0.53 4.53 -9.71
C LEU A 15 -0.11 4.28 -8.26
N ILE A 16 -0.90 4.78 -7.32
CA ILE A 16 -0.83 4.41 -5.91
C ILE A 16 -2.09 3.64 -5.57
N ILE A 17 -1.92 2.39 -5.16
CA ILE A 17 -3.00 1.53 -4.66
C ILE A 17 -2.85 1.43 -3.14
N GLU A 18 -3.88 1.83 -2.39
CA GLU A 18 -3.82 1.87 -0.92
C GLU A 18 -4.91 1.01 -0.29
N TYR A 19 -4.50 0.11 0.62
CA TYR A 19 -5.42 -0.65 1.47
C TYR A 19 -5.60 0.02 2.84
N PRO A 20 -6.87 0.16 3.34
CA PRO A 20 -7.16 0.77 4.64
C PRO A 20 -6.74 -0.12 5.81
N GLY A 21 -6.61 0.49 6.98
CA GLY A 21 -6.50 -0.19 8.26
C GLY A 21 -7.73 -1.04 8.59
N ASN A 22 -7.67 -1.78 9.71
CA ASN A 22 -8.84 -2.47 10.24
C ASN A 22 -9.74 -1.48 10.99
N ILE A 23 -11.04 -1.80 11.13
CA ILE A 23 -11.92 -1.04 12.03
C ILE A 23 -11.39 -1.10 13.46
N PHE A 24 -11.18 0.06 14.08
CA PHE A 24 -10.63 0.16 15.41
C PHE A 24 -10.95 1.54 16.02
N PHE A 25 -11.52 1.54 17.23
CA PHE A 25 -11.91 2.76 17.92
C PHE A 25 -11.36 2.77 19.35
N THR A 26 -10.25 3.49 19.54
CA THR A 26 -9.69 3.80 20.84
C THR A 26 -9.22 5.26 20.87
N PRO A 27 -8.93 5.84 22.04
CA PRO A 27 -8.39 7.21 22.11
C PRO A 27 -7.10 7.43 21.32
N SER A 28 -6.31 6.38 21.09
CA SER A 28 -5.02 6.44 20.39
C SER A 28 -5.05 5.91 18.95
N CYS A 29 -6.18 5.34 18.52
CA CYS A 29 -6.33 4.79 17.18
C CYS A 29 -7.78 4.87 16.75
N TYR A 30 -8.04 5.52 15.62
CA TYR A 30 -9.35 5.61 15.03
C TYR A 30 -9.27 5.16 13.57
N SER A 31 -10.05 4.14 13.21
CA SER A 31 -10.16 3.66 11.83
C SER A 31 -11.55 3.07 11.61
N THR A 32 -12.22 3.46 10.53
CA THR A 32 -13.50 2.87 10.09
C THR A 32 -13.30 1.53 9.40
N GLY A 33 -12.09 1.19 8.98
CA GLY A 33 -11.83 0.03 8.15
C GLY A 33 -12.20 0.24 6.67
N LEU A 34 -12.57 1.45 6.28
CA LEU A 34 -13.03 1.82 4.94
C LEU A 34 -11.99 2.67 4.18
N PRO A 35 -12.05 2.68 2.84
CA PRO A 35 -11.12 3.42 1.99
C PRO A 35 -11.10 4.94 2.17
N ASP A 36 -12.18 5.53 2.68
CA ASP A 36 -12.33 6.98 2.89
C ASP A 36 -11.35 7.57 3.91
N GLN A 37 -10.74 6.74 4.74
CA GLN A 37 -9.73 7.16 5.72
C GLN A 37 -8.28 6.96 5.27
N CYS A 38 -8.06 6.47 4.08
CA CYS A 38 -6.73 6.36 3.50
C CYS A 38 -6.09 7.75 3.32
N ALA A 39 -4.81 7.88 3.65
CA ALA A 39 -4.09 9.15 3.62
C ALA A 39 -2.64 9.03 3.11
N ILE A 40 -2.15 7.81 2.90
CA ILE A 40 -0.75 7.58 2.51
C ILE A 40 -0.47 8.11 1.11
N GLY A 41 -1.40 7.91 0.16
CA GLY A 41 -1.25 8.44 -1.19
C GLY A 41 -1.12 9.96 -1.21
N TYR A 42 -1.85 10.68 -0.35
CA TYR A 42 -1.63 12.12 -0.17
C TYR A 42 -0.24 12.43 0.41
N GLY A 43 0.20 11.65 1.39
CA GLY A 43 1.54 11.77 1.97
C GLY A 43 2.65 11.63 0.92
N MET A 44 2.49 10.74 -0.06
CA MET A 44 3.43 10.51 -1.15
C MET A 44 3.47 11.66 -2.17
N THR A 45 2.33 12.32 -2.44
CA THR A 45 2.16 13.16 -3.64
C THR A 45 1.74 14.59 -3.37
N LYS A 46 1.20 14.89 -2.20
CA LYS A 46 0.48 16.16 -1.93
C LYS A 46 -0.63 16.46 -2.97
N GLY A 47 -1.12 15.42 -3.63
CA GLY A 47 -2.20 15.51 -4.62
C GLY A 47 -1.76 15.96 -6.02
N THR A 48 -0.50 15.69 -6.39
CA THR A 48 0.05 15.93 -7.75
C THR A 48 0.84 14.72 -8.22
N GLY A 49 1.00 14.55 -9.54
CA GLY A 49 1.94 13.62 -10.17
C GLY A 49 1.59 12.14 -10.10
N ALA A 50 0.50 11.72 -9.48
CA ALA A 50 0.08 10.31 -9.47
C ALA A 50 -1.43 10.16 -9.26
N ILE A 51 -2.01 9.12 -9.85
CA ILE A 51 -3.39 8.69 -9.57
C ILE A 51 -3.38 7.83 -8.31
N TRP A 52 -4.21 8.17 -7.34
CA TRP A 52 -4.31 7.44 -6.07
C TRP A 52 -5.68 6.79 -5.91
N VAL A 53 -5.68 5.48 -5.66
CA VAL A 53 -6.88 4.67 -5.48
C VAL A 53 -6.82 3.92 -4.15
N SER A 54 -7.80 4.19 -3.28
CA SER A 54 -8.00 3.44 -2.05
C SER A 54 -8.95 2.29 -2.30
N LEU A 55 -8.54 1.05 -2.01
CA LEU A 55 -9.31 -0.15 -2.28
C LEU A 55 -9.96 -0.71 -1.01
N PRO A 56 -11.25 -1.09 -1.07
CA PRO A 56 -11.86 -1.87 0.00
C PRO A 56 -11.37 -3.33 0.00
N PHE A 57 -11.60 -4.01 1.12
CA PHE A 57 -11.55 -5.47 1.17
C PHE A 57 -12.91 -6.05 0.75
N ILE A 58 -12.91 -6.91 -0.26
CA ILE A 58 -14.13 -7.38 -0.93
C ILE A 58 -14.54 -8.76 -0.42
N ASP A 59 -15.86 -8.96 -0.26
CA ASP A 59 -16.48 -10.28 -0.13
C ASP A 59 -17.67 -10.34 -1.11
N ARG A 60 -17.42 -10.90 -2.29
CA ARG A 60 -18.44 -10.99 -3.37
C ARG A 60 -19.58 -11.91 -2.97
N ALA A 61 -19.29 -12.98 -2.24
CA ALA A 61 -20.31 -13.94 -1.82
C ALA A 61 -21.30 -13.32 -0.82
N ALA A 62 -20.79 -12.48 0.08
CA ALA A 62 -21.62 -11.72 1.02
C ALA A 62 -22.20 -10.43 0.42
N GLY A 63 -21.71 -9.99 -0.75
CA GLY A 63 -22.09 -8.72 -1.38
C GLY A 63 -21.68 -7.50 -0.55
N THR A 64 -20.56 -7.58 0.20
CA THR A 64 -20.16 -6.56 1.17
C THR A 64 -18.71 -6.13 1.01
N ILE A 65 -18.40 -4.99 1.63
CA ILE A 65 -17.04 -4.51 1.92
C ILE A 65 -16.72 -4.88 3.37
N ALA A 66 -15.57 -5.50 3.62
CA ALA A 66 -15.16 -5.88 4.96
C ALA A 66 -14.45 -4.74 5.69
N GLU A 67 -15.10 -4.20 6.72
CA GLU A 67 -14.49 -3.23 7.65
C GLU A 67 -13.49 -3.90 8.59
N ASN A 68 -13.66 -5.21 8.85
CA ASN A 68 -12.84 -6.03 9.74
C ASN A 68 -12.35 -7.30 9.04
N GLY A 69 -11.06 -7.58 9.15
CA GLY A 69 -10.44 -8.77 8.53
C GLY A 69 -10.22 -8.60 7.03
N TRP A 70 -10.28 -9.71 6.30
CA TRP A 70 -9.84 -9.77 4.90
C TRP A 70 -10.98 -9.74 3.88
N GLY A 71 -12.26 -9.87 4.33
CA GLY A 71 -13.31 -10.27 3.41
C GLY A 71 -12.95 -11.63 2.77
N ASN A 72 -13.01 -11.70 1.46
CA ASN A 72 -12.40 -12.79 0.68
C ASN A 72 -11.09 -12.29 0.05
N PRO A 73 -9.92 -12.79 0.48
CA PRO A 73 -8.64 -12.35 -0.07
C PRO A 73 -8.46 -12.57 -1.58
N ALA A 74 -9.11 -13.59 -2.15
CA ALA A 74 -9.06 -13.83 -3.59
C ALA A 74 -9.89 -12.78 -4.36
N ASP A 75 -11.10 -12.49 -3.89
CA ASP A 75 -11.95 -11.45 -4.47
C ASP A 75 -11.28 -10.07 -4.41
N THR A 76 -10.60 -9.77 -3.29
CA THR A 76 -9.86 -8.53 -3.12
C THR A 76 -8.67 -8.44 -4.07
N ALA A 77 -7.94 -9.55 -4.27
CA ALA A 77 -6.83 -9.61 -5.23
C ALA A 77 -7.31 -9.40 -6.68
N ASP A 78 -8.38 -10.08 -7.08
CA ASP A 78 -8.95 -9.93 -8.42
C ASP A 78 -9.47 -8.50 -8.65
N TYR A 79 -10.13 -7.92 -7.63
CA TYR A 79 -10.61 -6.54 -7.70
C TYR A 79 -9.46 -5.53 -7.86
N ALA A 80 -8.34 -5.74 -7.18
CA ALA A 80 -7.17 -4.87 -7.32
C ALA A 80 -6.60 -4.92 -8.75
N VAL A 81 -6.53 -6.10 -9.36
CA VAL A 81 -6.11 -6.25 -10.76
C VAL A 81 -7.05 -5.51 -11.70
N ASP A 82 -8.37 -5.73 -11.56
CA ASP A 82 -9.38 -5.08 -12.38
C ASP A 82 -9.30 -3.55 -12.28
N VAL A 83 -9.06 -3.01 -11.07
CA VAL A 83 -8.89 -1.57 -10.85
C VAL A 83 -7.64 -1.03 -11.53
N VAL A 84 -6.48 -1.70 -11.41
CA VAL A 84 -5.25 -1.25 -12.08
C VAL A 84 -5.43 -1.24 -13.61
N GLU A 85 -6.08 -2.26 -14.16
CA GLU A 85 -6.43 -2.31 -15.58
C GLU A 85 -7.33 -1.13 -15.99
N GLN A 86 -8.40 -0.88 -15.22
CA GLN A 86 -9.32 0.23 -15.47
C GLN A 86 -8.65 1.60 -15.38
N MET A 87 -7.75 1.81 -14.40
CA MET A 87 -7.01 3.08 -14.28
C MET A 87 -6.14 3.34 -15.51
N GLY A 88 -5.50 2.29 -16.03
CA GLY A 88 -4.73 2.40 -17.27
C GLY A 88 -5.60 2.72 -18.48
N ASP A 89 -6.74 2.04 -18.65
CA ASP A 89 -7.61 2.21 -19.81
C ASP A 89 -8.35 3.54 -19.81
N SER A 90 -8.73 4.07 -18.65
CA SER A 90 -9.67 5.18 -18.55
C SER A 90 -9.07 6.50 -18.09
N PHE A 91 -7.92 6.48 -17.40
CA PHE A 91 -7.40 7.66 -16.70
C PHE A 91 -5.90 7.91 -16.94
N GLY A 92 -5.24 7.13 -17.80
CA GLY A 92 -3.80 7.29 -18.06
C GLY A 92 -2.90 6.72 -16.97
N GLY A 93 -3.37 5.78 -16.17
CA GLY A 93 -2.53 5.09 -15.18
C GLY A 93 -1.44 4.24 -15.84
N ASP A 94 -0.17 4.45 -15.49
CA ASP A 94 0.92 3.60 -15.98
C ASP A 94 0.96 2.29 -15.20
N ARG A 95 0.48 1.22 -15.82
CA ARG A 95 0.44 -0.14 -15.24
C ARG A 95 1.80 -0.74 -14.93
N ARG A 96 2.89 -0.17 -15.45
CA ARG A 96 4.26 -0.59 -15.14
C ARG A 96 4.83 0.14 -13.92
N ASN A 97 4.09 1.13 -13.42
CA ASN A 97 4.55 2.04 -12.39
C ASN A 97 3.52 2.14 -11.25
N VAL A 98 3.30 1.00 -10.57
CA VAL A 98 2.26 0.86 -9.54
C VAL A 98 2.89 0.62 -8.18
N VAL A 99 2.66 1.54 -7.24
CA VAL A 99 3.06 1.42 -5.84
C VAL A 99 1.89 0.91 -5.01
N LEU A 100 2.08 -0.21 -4.32
CA LEU A 100 1.12 -0.72 -3.36
C LEU A 100 1.47 -0.24 -1.96
N THR A 101 0.48 0.28 -1.24
CA THR A 101 0.67 0.77 0.12
C THR A 101 -0.47 0.38 1.03
N GLY A 102 -0.24 0.48 2.33
CA GLY A 102 -1.29 0.29 3.32
C GLY A 102 -0.85 0.58 4.75
N PHE A 103 -1.85 0.80 5.57
CA PHE A 103 -1.73 1.05 7.00
C PHE A 103 -2.26 -0.13 7.80
N SER A 104 -1.55 -0.56 8.86
CA SER A 104 -2.04 -1.59 9.78
C SER A 104 -2.44 -2.87 9.03
N ARG A 105 -3.71 -3.29 9.07
CA ARG A 105 -4.25 -4.37 8.24
C ARG A 105 -3.86 -4.21 6.76
N GLY A 106 -3.94 -2.99 6.24
CA GLY A 106 -3.56 -2.69 4.86
C GLY A 106 -2.09 -2.98 4.57
N ALA A 107 -1.20 -2.70 5.51
CA ALA A 107 0.22 -3.03 5.39
C ALA A 107 0.45 -4.56 5.34
N ILE A 108 -0.27 -5.32 6.17
CA ILE A 108 -0.24 -6.79 6.10
C ILE A 108 -0.78 -7.27 4.74
N ALA A 109 -1.87 -6.65 4.26
CA ALA A 109 -2.49 -7.00 2.99
C ALA A 109 -1.57 -6.80 1.78
N CYS A 110 -0.61 -5.87 1.83
CA CYS A 110 0.36 -5.70 0.74
C CYS A 110 1.12 -6.99 0.44
N GLY A 111 1.53 -7.75 1.46
CA GLY A 111 2.10 -9.08 1.27
C GLY A 111 1.03 -10.17 1.16
N PHE A 112 0.11 -10.23 2.13
CA PHE A 112 -0.88 -11.32 2.26
C PHE A 112 -1.83 -11.43 1.06
N ILE A 113 -2.27 -10.31 0.50
CA ILE A 113 -3.15 -10.23 -0.68
C ILE A 113 -2.35 -9.85 -1.91
N GLY A 114 -1.50 -8.83 -1.84
CA GLY A 114 -0.74 -8.32 -2.98
C GLY A 114 0.28 -9.30 -3.56
N LEU A 115 0.73 -10.29 -2.77
CA LEU A 115 1.61 -11.38 -3.24
C LEU A 115 0.92 -12.75 -3.23
N ARG A 116 -0.42 -12.79 -3.26
CA ARG A 116 -1.18 -14.01 -3.15
C ARG A 116 -0.91 -14.99 -4.29
N ASN A 117 -0.80 -14.51 -5.50
CA ASN A 117 -0.47 -15.26 -6.71
C ASN A 117 0.34 -14.40 -7.68
N ASP A 118 0.85 -15.02 -8.75
CA ASP A 118 1.74 -14.32 -9.69
C ASP A 118 1.02 -13.21 -10.48
N ARG A 119 -0.30 -13.35 -10.74
CA ARG A 119 -1.07 -12.34 -11.47
C ARG A 119 -1.06 -11.00 -10.74
N ILE A 120 -1.46 -10.98 -9.46
CA ILE A 120 -1.46 -9.73 -8.69
C ILE A 120 -0.04 -9.29 -8.33
N ALA A 121 0.88 -10.23 -8.03
CA ALA A 121 2.25 -9.90 -7.67
C ALA A 121 3.01 -9.18 -8.80
N SER A 122 2.67 -9.45 -10.06
CA SER A 122 3.29 -8.82 -11.22
C SER A 122 2.93 -7.36 -11.43
N LEU A 123 1.96 -6.82 -10.71
CA LEU A 123 1.54 -5.43 -10.83
C LEU A 123 2.51 -4.45 -10.15
N TRP A 124 3.22 -4.88 -9.09
CA TRP A 124 3.80 -3.98 -8.14
C TRP A 124 5.25 -3.61 -8.46
N GLN A 125 5.49 -2.32 -8.68
CA GLN A 125 6.82 -1.73 -8.83
C GLN A 125 7.51 -1.58 -7.46
N ALA A 126 6.77 -1.19 -6.42
CA ALA A 126 7.32 -0.98 -5.09
C ALA A 126 6.23 -1.13 -4.01
N PHE A 127 6.66 -1.37 -2.76
CA PHE A 127 5.76 -1.43 -1.59
C PHE A 127 6.11 -0.35 -0.57
N HIS A 128 5.07 0.29 -0.03
CA HIS A 128 5.16 1.03 1.22
C HIS A 128 4.28 0.39 2.29
N LEU A 129 4.84 0.13 3.47
CA LEU A 129 4.17 -0.56 4.58
C LEU A 129 4.23 0.30 5.83
N CYS A 130 3.06 0.58 6.44
CA CYS A 130 2.98 1.44 7.62
C CYS A 130 2.53 0.67 8.86
N GLN A 131 3.40 0.63 9.88
CA GLN A 131 3.20 0.12 11.25
C GLN A 131 2.96 -1.40 11.41
N HIS A 132 2.73 -2.13 10.33
CA HIS A 132 2.60 -3.58 10.28
C HIS A 132 3.25 -4.14 9.02
N PHE A 133 3.30 -5.47 8.92
CA PHE A 133 3.81 -6.19 7.75
C PHE A 133 3.18 -7.59 7.64
N ASP A 134 3.28 -8.21 6.49
CA ASP A 134 2.91 -9.61 6.30
C ASP A 134 3.88 -10.50 7.10
N GLY A 135 3.33 -11.38 7.92
CA GLY A 135 4.12 -12.26 8.79
C GLY A 135 4.00 -11.94 10.29
N ASP A 136 3.25 -10.92 10.69
CA ASP A 136 3.05 -10.59 12.11
C ASP A 136 2.08 -11.53 12.85
N GLY A 137 1.52 -12.52 12.16
CA GLY A 137 0.66 -13.58 12.72
C GLY A 137 -0.82 -13.23 12.73
N TRP A 138 -1.21 -12.00 12.34
CA TRP A 138 -2.60 -11.59 12.39
C TRP A 138 -3.45 -12.32 11.33
N ARG A 139 -4.54 -12.99 11.77
CA ARG A 139 -5.55 -13.65 10.92
C ARG A 139 -4.96 -14.50 9.78
N GLY A 140 -3.96 -15.32 10.08
CA GLY A 140 -3.37 -16.24 9.12
C GLY A 140 -2.19 -15.69 8.31
N ALA A 141 -1.80 -14.44 8.50
CA ALA A 141 -0.59 -13.87 7.92
C ALA A 141 0.65 -14.29 8.73
N THR A 142 0.96 -15.59 8.73
CA THR A 142 2.08 -16.15 9.46
C THR A 142 3.42 -15.84 8.80
N MET A 143 4.51 -15.78 9.58
CA MET A 143 5.86 -15.53 9.07
C MET A 143 6.26 -16.53 7.99
N GLU A 144 6.01 -17.82 8.20
CA GLU A 144 6.30 -18.88 7.23
C GLU A 144 5.61 -18.61 5.88
N SER A 145 4.31 -18.31 5.91
CA SER A 145 3.55 -18.05 4.70
C SER A 145 3.93 -16.72 4.03
N ALA A 146 4.32 -15.71 4.81
CA ALA A 146 4.81 -14.43 4.31
C ALA A 146 6.13 -14.58 3.55
N ILE A 147 7.09 -15.33 4.09
CA ILE A 147 8.35 -15.66 3.41
C ILE A 147 8.07 -16.40 2.09
N GLY A 148 7.14 -17.36 2.09
CA GLY A 148 6.74 -18.07 0.87
C GLY A 148 6.11 -17.17 -0.20
N ARG A 149 5.35 -16.14 0.20
CA ARG A 149 4.79 -15.14 -0.71
C ARG A 149 5.82 -14.13 -1.20
N ALA A 150 6.74 -13.70 -0.32
CA ALA A 150 7.72 -12.67 -0.60
C ALA A 150 8.57 -12.96 -1.86
N GLY A 151 8.87 -14.23 -2.13
CA GLY A 151 9.56 -14.65 -3.34
C GLY A 151 8.82 -14.38 -4.66
N ARG A 152 7.55 -13.95 -4.63
CA ARG A 152 6.82 -13.51 -5.84
C ARG A 152 7.01 -12.02 -6.14
N PHE A 153 7.50 -11.24 -5.19
CA PHE A 153 7.76 -9.83 -5.42
C PHE A 153 8.82 -9.64 -6.53
N ARG A 154 8.54 -8.79 -7.50
CA ARG A 154 9.42 -8.47 -8.64
C ARG A 154 9.68 -6.97 -8.75
N GLY A 155 9.20 -6.20 -7.78
CA GLY A 155 9.43 -4.76 -7.72
C GLY A 155 10.86 -4.41 -7.35
N VAL A 156 11.11 -3.12 -7.23
CA VAL A 156 12.49 -2.58 -7.09
C VAL A 156 12.84 -2.16 -5.67
N SER A 157 11.86 -1.90 -4.79
CA SER A 157 12.13 -1.36 -3.45
C SER A 157 10.96 -1.55 -2.49
N VAL A 158 11.26 -1.55 -1.18
CA VAL A 158 10.30 -1.52 -0.09
C VAL A 158 10.63 -0.39 0.88
N PHE A 159 9.61 0.36 1.32
CA PHE A 159 9.72 1.39 2.33
C PHE A 159 8.81 1.08 3.52
N HIS A 160 9.37 1.11 4.72
CA HIS A 160 8.63 0.89 5.96
C HIS A 160 8.57 2.16 6.80
N THR A 161 7.36 2.55 7.21
CA THR A 161 7.15 3.60 8.22
C THR A 161 6.74 2.96 9.54
N ASP A 162 7.48 3.27 10.63
CA ASP A 162 7.23 2.82 12.01
C ASP A 162 7.20 1.29 12.20
N ASN A 163 7.92 0.56 11.38
CA ASN A 163 8.11 -0.88 11.55
C ASN A 163 9.43 -1.20 12.28
N SER A 164 9.45 -2.32 12.98
CA SER A 164 10.68 -2.90 13.54
C SER A 164 11.45 -3.65 12.46
N GLU A 165 12.65 -3.16 12.13
CA GLU A 165 13.52 -3.83 11.17
C GLU A 165 13.78 -5.30 11.53
N GLU A 166 14.07 -5.58 12.81
CA GLU A 166 14.34 -6.95 13.28
C GLU A 166 13.17 -7.91 13.00
N LYS A 167 11.93 -7.47 13.24
CA LYS A 167 10.74 -8.30 13.02
C LYS A 167 10.43 -8.51 11.54
N VAL A 168 10.70 -7.51 10.71
CA VAL A 168 10.36 -7.54 9.26
C VAL A 168 11.45 -8.21 8.44
N ARG A 169 12.69 -8.24 8.93
CA ARG A 169 13.88 -8.74 8.23
C ARG A 169 13.68 -10.07 7.49
N PRO A 170 13.10 -11.14 8.08
CA PRO A 170 12.93 -12.40 7.35
C PRO A 170 12.13 -12.28 6.07
N VAL A 171 11.12 -11.42 6.04
CA VAL A 171 10.28 -11.20 4.85
C VAL A 171 11.00 -10.32 3.83
N THR A 172 11.68 -9.24 4.27
CA THR A 172 12.39 -8.34 3.37
C THR A 172 13.61 -8.99 2.74
N GLU A 173 14.32 -9.86 3.45
CA GLU A 173 15.39 -10.69 2.89
C GLU A 173 14.87 -11.64 1.81
N ALA A 174 13.69 -12.24 2.04
CA ALA A 174 13.05 -13.11 1.03
C ALA A 174 12.53 -12.33 -0.21
N MET A 175 12.22 -11.06 -0.08
CA MET A 175 11.90 -10.17 -1.21
C MET A 175 13.13 -9.81 -2.03
N ASN A 176 14.33 -9.82 -1.43
CA ASN A 176 15.62 -9.57 -2.07
C ASN A 176 15.71 -8.22 -2.82
N VAL A 177 15.19 -7.16 -2.21
CA VAL A 177 15.25 -5.79 -2.75
C VAL A 177 15.68 -4.79 -1.68
N PRO A 178 16.20 -3.62 -2.06
CA PRO A 178 16.50 -2.54 -1.13
C PRO A 178 15.29 -2.21 -0.25
N THR A 179 15.51 -2.12 1.05
CA THR A 179 14.47 -1.83 2.03
C THR A 179 14.88 -0.66 2.91
N THR A 180 14.02 0.34 3.02
CA THR A 180 14.21 1.54 3.85
C THR A 180 13.29 1.50 5.04
N PHE A 181 13.81 1.83 6.23
CA PHE A 181 13.05 1.95 7.47
C PHE A 181 13.12 3.38 7.98
N VAL A 182 11.96 3.99 8.28
CA VAL A 182 11.85 5.35 8.80
C VAL A 182 10.88 5.39 9.96
N GLN A 183 11.25 6.11 11.02
CA GLN A 183 10.38 6.35 12.17
C GLN A 183 9.71 7.72 12.03
N SER A 184 8.39 7.77 12.16
CA SER A 184 7.63 9.02 12.05
C SER A 184 7.70 9.88 13.31
N GLY A 185 8.01 9.27 14.45
CA GLY A 185 7.96 9.93 15.76
C GLY A 185 6.54 10.26 16.23
N LEU A 186 5.49 9.76 15.56
CA LEU A 186 4.11 10.06 15.93
C LEU A 186 3.70 9.45 17.27
N GLY A 187 4.24 8.27 17.63
CA GLY A 187 3.95 7.57 18.88
C GLY A 187 2.50 7.06 19.01
N ALA A 188 1.74 7.03 17.90
CA ALA A 188 0.37 6.59 17.84
C ALA A 188 0.13 5.64 16.66
N HIS A 189 -0.85 4.75 16.78
CA HIS A 189 -1.28 3.88 15.68
C HIS A 189 -2.26 4.64 14.78
N SER A 190 -1.74 5.36 13.78
CA SER A 190 -2.47 6.32 12.96
C SER A 190 -1.75 6.60 11.65
N THR A 191 -2.44 7.20 10.70
CA THR A 191 -1.91 7.73 9.43
C THR A 191 -1.74 9.25 9.44
N ALA A 192 -1.93 9.90 10.57
CA ALA A 192 -1.89 11.37 10.66
C ALA A 192 -0.54 11.97 10.22
N MET A 193 0.58 11.22 10.35
CA MET A 193 1.90 11.65 9.86
C MET A 193 1.92 11.98 8.36
N PHE A 194 1.07 11.36 7.55
CA PHE A 194 1.05 11.58 6.10
C PHE A 194 0.35 12.88 5.68
N LEU A 195 -0.30 13.55 6.62
CA LEU A 195 -0.96 14.84 6.40
C LEU A 195 -0.04 16.04 6.68
N ASP A 196 1.15 15.82 7.21
CA ASP A 196 2.12 16.87 7.52
C ASP A 196 3.46 16.71 6.76
N ASP A 197 4.36 17.68 6.92
CA ASP A 197 5.66 17.74 6.26
C ASP A 197 6.82 17.32 7.17
N ARG A 198 6.59 16.37 8.08
CA ARG A 198 7.68 15.80 8.89
C ARG A 198 8.70 15.05 8.02
N ASP A 199 9.88 14.81 8.56
CA ASP A 199 10.99 14.24 7.80
C ASP A 199 10.70 12.85 7.25
N SER A 200 9.94 12.01 7.99
CA SER A 200 9.50 10.68 7.51
C SER A 200 8.60 10.78 6.28
N THR A 201 7.66 11.74 6.25
CA THR A 201 6.76 11.96 5.12
C THR A 201 7.51 12.54 3.92
N LYS A 202 8.45 13.46 4.16
CA LYS A 202 9.35 13.94 3.10
C LYS A 202 10.25 12.85 2.54
N ALA A 203 10.76 11.95 3.40
CA ALA A 203 11.53 10.79 2.96
C ALA A 203 10.69 9.84 2.10
N LEU A 204 9.43 9.59 2.47
CA LEU A 204 8.50 8.79 1.68
C LEU A 204 8.23 9.40 0.30
N ARG A 205 8.07 10.73 0.20
CA ARG A 205 7.90 11.42 -1.10
C ARG A 205 9.13 11.26 -1.99
N ARG A 206 10.33 11.49 -1.47
CA ARG A 206 11.57 11.27 -2.24
C ARG A 206 11.66 9.83 -2.74
N TRP A 207 11.45 8.87 -1.84
CA TRP A 207 11.43 7.46 -2.23
C TRP A 207 10.37 7.16 -3.31
N PHE A 208 9.16 7.74 -3.22
CA PHE A 208 8.13 7.56 -4.24
C PHE A 208 8.58 8.10 -5.60
N ILE A 209 9.15 9.30 -5.65
CA ILE A 209 9.73 9.90 -6.86
C ILE A 209 10.82 9.01 -7.44
N ASP A 210 11.76 8.55 -6.60
CA ASP A 210 12.88 7.68 -7.02
C ASP A 210 12.40 6.37 -7.66
N VAL A 211 11.40 5.70 -7.07
CA VAL A 211 10.92 4.40 -7.58
C VAL A 211 9.98 4.54 -8.77
N THR A 212 9.37 5.70 -8.98
CA THR A 212 8.46 5.96 -10.10
C THR A 212 9.11 6.70 -11.25
N GLY A 213 10.37 7.12 -11.11
CA GLY A 213 11.10 7.86 -12.15
C GLY A 213 10.55 9.27 -12.39
N GLY A 214 9.83 9.84 -11.41
CA GLY A 214 9.37 11.23 -11.44
C GLY A 214 10.54 12.22 -11.30
N ASP A 215 10.42 13.40 -11.90
CA ASP A 215 11.35 14.50 -11.63
C ASP A 215 11.00 15.16 -10.29
N ASP A 216 12.01 15.52 -9.48
CA ASP A 216 11.85 16.38 -8.30
C ASP A 216 11.28 17.74 -8.75
N GLN A 217 9.99 17.99 -8.46
CA GLN A 217 9.35 19.28 -8.70
C GLN A 217 9.46 20.21 -7.50
#